data_c3bc03053285c9bce2ba079c81dfb36b
#
_entry.id   c3bc03053285c9bce2ba079c81dfb36b
#
_cell.length_a   1.000
_cell.length_b   1.000
_cell.length_c   1.000
_cell.angle_alpha   90.00
_cell.angle_beta   90.00
_cell.angle_gamma   90.00
#
_symmetry.space_group_name_H-M   'P 1'
#
loop_
_entity.id
_entity.type
_entity.pdbx_description
1 polymer ?
#
loop_
_entity_poly.entity_id
_entity_poly.type
_entity_poly.pdbx_seq_one_letter_code
_entity_poly.pdbx_strand_id
1 'polypeptide(L)'
;VSDKVERILHPEEFKMDVLLVEPGKYPQRVQIGTELEDLQKAVGGPIEVTYPFDDPVGIICNEEGKLNGMDLNRALYDDEGRVSDIIAGPFLVTGLTQDNFQSLTDDQMVMFEDKFHSPETFIRMGRSIMAIPVPDDVVCEKAEGMKPREKPAPDIEAR
;
A
#
# COMPACT_ATOMS: atom_id res chain seq x y z
N VAL A 1 -11.63 32.87 2.73
CA VAL A 1 -11.37 31.95 3.78
C VAL A 1 -10.32 31.00 3.38
N SER A 2 -9.37 30.76 4.21
CA SER A 2 -8.29 29.91 3.82
C SER A 2 -8.70 28.47 3.91
N ASP A 3 -8.01 27.63 3.18
CA ASP A 3 -8.29 26.22 3.20
C ASP A 3 -8.10 25.67 4.60
N LYS A 4 -7.22 26.25 5.38
CA LYS A 4 -7.00 25.78 6.70
C LYS A 4 -8.22 25.94 7.57
N VAL A 5 -8.94 27.02 7.44
CA VAL A 5 -10.12 27.25 8.24
C VAL A 5 -11.20 26.28 7.80
N GLU A 6 -11.36 26.07 6.50
CA GLU A 6 -12.35 25.13 6.02
C GLU A 6 -12.05 23.74 6.54
N ARG A 7 -10.79 23.36 6.55
CA ARG A 7 -10.41 22.06 7.01
C ARG A 7 -10.74 21.87 8.47
N ILE A 8 -10.58 22.89 9.29
CA ILE A 8 -10.89 22.80 10.69
C ILE A 8 -12.39 22.67 10.90
N LEU A 9 -13.16 23.39 10.09
CA LEU A 9 -14.61 23.36 10.29
C LEU A 9 -15.27 22.11 9.69
N HIS A 10 -14.69 21.57 8.61
CA HIS A 10 -15.29 20.42 7.93
C HIS A 10 -14.23 19.38 7.63
N PRO A 11 -13.66 18.76 8.65
CA PRO A 11 -12.55 17.85 8.44
C PRO A 11 -12.87 16.67 7.53
N GLU A 12 -14.09 16.20 7.51
CA GLU A 12 -14.37 15.05 6.67
C GLU A 12 -14.28 15.39 5.21
N GLU A 13 -14.44 16.63 4.85
CA GLU A 13 -14.41 17.00 3.46
C GLU A 13 -13.01 17.03 2.90
N PHE A 14 -12.01 16.88 3.77
CA PHE A 14 -10.63 16.94 3.32
C PHE A 14 -9.95 15.60 3.53
N LYS A 15 -10.71 14.52 3.47
CA LYS A 15 -10.15 13.20 3.53
C LYS A 15 -10.44 12.47 2.26
N MET A 16 -9.61 11.52 1.94
CA MET A 16 -9.80 10.72 0.75
C MET A 16 -9.73 9.25 1.10
N ASP A 17 -10.43 8.43 0.33
CA ASP A 17 -10.43 6.99 0.52
C ASP A 17 -9.33 6.41 -0.34
N VAL A 18 -8.38 5.78 0.29
CA VAL A 18 -7.23 5.24 -0.40
C VAL A 18 -6.93 3.84 0.10
N LEU A 19 -5.97 3.20 -0.51
CA LEU A 19 -5.58 1.88 -0.08
C LEU A 19 -4.22 1.99 0.60
N LEU A 20 -4.11 1.43 1.79
CA LEU A 20 -2.83 1.40 2.52
C LEU A 20 -2.30 -0.01 2.41
N VAL A 21 -1.07 -0.15 1.95
CA VAL A 21 -0.43 -1.45 1.81
C VAL A 21 0.81 -1.46 2.69
N GLU A 22 0.82 -2.34 3.68
CA GLU A 22 1.95 -2.45 4.59
C GLU A 22 2.66 -3.77 4.39
N PRO A 23 3.96 -3.84 4.71
CA PRO A 23 4.70 -5.09 4.51
C PRO A 23 4.08 -6.21 5.34
N GLY A 24 3.91 -7.36 4.75
CA GLY A 24 3.41 -8.52 5.44
C GLY A 24 1.93 -8.53 5.72
N LYS A 25 1.19 -7.55 5.23
CA LYS A 25 -0.24 -7.45 5.52
C LYS A 25 -1.04 -7.31 4.24
N TYR A 26 -2.31 -7.62 4.33
CA TYR A 26 -3.22 -7.39 3.22
C TYR A 26 -3.49 -5.90 3.06
N PRO A 27 -3.82 -5.45 1.86
CA PRO A 27 -4.17 -4.04 1.67
C PRO A 27 -5.39 -3.68 2.51
N GLN A 28 -5.43 -2.44 2.98
CA GLN A 28 -6.53 -1.97 3.80
C GLN A 28 -7.11 -0.69 3.23
N ARG A 29 -8.41 -0.56 3.21
CA ARG A 29 -9.05 0.67 2.79
C ARG A 29 -9.05 1.61 3.98
N VAL A 30 -8.51 2.80 3.79
CA VAL A 30 -8.42 3.78 4.88
C VAL A 30 -8.80 5.14 4.37
N GLN A 31 -9.18 6.02 5.28
CA GLN A 31 -9.40 7.40 4.96
C GLN A 31 -8.23 8.18 5.51
N ILE A 32 -7.70 9.08 4.72
CA ILE A 32 -6.53 9.82 5.13
C ILE A 32 -6.68 11.25 4.69
N GLY A 33 -6.13 12.19 5.43
CA GLY A 33 -6.18 13.58 5.05
C GLY A 33 -5.38 13.85 3.81
N THR A 34 -5.66 14.96 3.15
CA THR A 34 -5.03 15.27 1.89
C THR A 34 -3.82 16.19 2.04
N GLU A 35 -3.44 16.55 3.26
CA GLU A 35 -2.30 17.41 3.45
C GLU A 35 -1.01 16.62 3.39
N LEU A 36 0.07 17.29 3.04
CA LEU A 36 1.36 16.63 2.97
C LEU A 36 1.71 15.95 4.29
N GLU A 37 1.41 16.58 5.42
CA GLU A 37 1.72 16.00 6.71
C GLU A 37 0.99 14.69 6.94
N ASP A 38 -0.23 14.59 6.44
CA ASP A 38 -1.00 13.36 6.59
C ASP A 38 -0.35 12.24 5.80
N LEU A 39 0.12 12.55 4.60
CA LEU A 39 0.74 11.56 3.76
C LEU A 39 2.09 11.13 4.34
N GLN A 40 2.86 12.08 4.86
CA GLN A 40 4.14 11.76 5.45
C GLN A 40 3.97 10.87 6.67
N LYS A 41 2.92 11.09 7.44
CA LYS A 41 2.69 10.27 8.60
C LYS A 41 2.35 8.86 8.18
N ALA A 42 1.58 8.70 7.13
CA ALA A 42 1.15 7.38 6.69
C ALA A 42 2.33 6.53 6.23
N VAL A 43 3.33 7.15 5.59
CA VAL A 43 4.46 6.38 5.08
C VAL A 43 5.72 6.50 5.93
N GLY A 44 5.64 7.31 6.99
CA GLY A 44 6.76 7.38 7.94
C GLY A 44 7.90 8.29 7.57
N GLY A 45 7.69 9.25 6.68
CA GLY A 45 8.74 10.20 6.32
C GLY A 45 8.42 10.93 5.04
N PRO A 46 9.43 11.52 4.40
CA PRO A 46 9.21 12.24 3.16
C PRO A 46 8.59 11.34 2.11
N ILE A 47 7.75 11.90 1.26
CA ILE A 47 7.04 11.09 0.30
C ILE A 47 7.65 11.17 -1.08
N GLU A 48 7.46 10.10 -1.83
CA GLU A 48 7.79 10.05 -3.22
C GLU A 48 6.55 9.51 -3.92
N VAL A 49 6.19 10.04 -5.07
CA VAL A 49 5.01 9.57 -5.79
C VAL A 49 5.48 8.96 -7.10
N THR A 50 5.01 7.77 -7.41
CA THR A 50 5.33 7.14 -8.67
C THR A 50 4.04 6.80 -9.39
N TYR A 51 4.14 6.62 -10.70
CA TYR A 51 2.97 6.41 -11.53
C TYR A 51 3.17 5.17 -12.39
N PRO A 52 3.18 4.00 -11.79
CA PRO A 52 3.53 2.78 -12.52
C PRO A 52 2.41 2.18 -13.34
N PHE A 53 1.23 2.80 -13.35
CA PHE A 53 0.10 2.24 -14.03
C PHE A 53 -0.43 3.19 -15.10
N ASP A 54 -1.14 2.64 -16.09
CA ASP A 54 -1.76 3.47 -17.08
C ASP A 54 -2.99 4.19 -16.51
N ASP A 55 -3.56 3.67 -15.45
CA ASP A 55 -4.72 4.28 -14.84
C ASP A 55 -4.36 5.56 -14.10
N PRO A 56 -5.29 6.46 -13.88
CA PRO A 56 -4.98 7.69 -13.15
C PRO A 56 -4.88 7.43 -11.65
N VAL A 57 -3.86 6.69 -11.29
CA VAL A 57 -3.62 6.24 -9.94
C VAL A 57 -2.14 6.41 -9.65
N GLY A 58 -1.81 6.86 -8.46
CA GLY A 58 -0.42 7.02 -8.06
C GLY A 58 -0.13 6.21 -6.83
N ILE A 59 1.14 5.93 -6.63
CA ILE A 59 1.61 5.29 -5.42
C ILE A 59 2.44 6.30 -4.66
N ILE A 60 2.09 6.50 -3.39
CA ILE A 60 2.82 7.40 -2.51
C ILE A 60 3.59 6.54 -1.53
N CYS A 61 4.89 6.65 -1.52
CA CYS A 61 5.72 5.83 -0.63
C CYS A 61 6.76 6.71 0.06
N ASN A 62 7.51 6.12 0.97
CA ASN A 62 8.54 6.84 1.69
C ASN A 62 9.74 6.99 0.77
N GLU A 63 10.16 8.22 0.54
CA GLU A 63 11.25 8.49 -0.37
C GLU A 63 12.54 7.83 0.09
N GLU A 64 12.72 7.66 1.38
CA GLU A 64 13.94 7.10 1.92
C GLU A 64 13.77 5.71 2.49
N GLY A 65 12.71 5.03 2.12
CA GLY A 65 12.43 3.72 2.72
C GLY A 65 13.56 2.72 2.57
N LYS A 66 14.14 2.64 1.37
CA LYS A 66 15.22 1.70 1.17
C LYS A 66 16.48 2.12 1.92
N LEU A 67 16.75 3.41 1.98
CA LEU A 67 17.92 3.90 2.69
C LEU A 67 17.77 3.68 4.18
N ASN A 68 16.56 3.77 4.70
CA ASN A 68 16.33 3.61 6.12
C ASN A 68 16.17 2.16 6.54
N GLY A 69 16.28 1.24 5.59
CA GLY A 69 16.18 -0.17 5.94
C GLY A 69 14.77 -0.64 6.23
N MET A 70 13.77 0.03 5.70
CA MET A 70 12.41 -0.43 5.90
C MET A 70 12.21 -1.74 5.19
N ASP A 71 11.28 -2.55 5.70
CA ASP A 71 11.01 -3.85 5.11
C ASP A 71 10.52 -3.70 3.69
N LEU A 72 10.96 -4.58 2.80
CA LEU A 72 10.46 -4.60 1.44
C LEU A 72 9.01 -5.03 1.47
N ASN A 73 8.18 -4.38 0.67
CA ASN A 73 6.74 -4.53 0.76
C ASN A 73 6.16 -5.26 -0.45
N ARG A 74 6.17 -4.64 -1.57
CA ARG A 74 5.63 -5.23 -2.80
C ARG A 74 6.53 -4.90 -3.97
N ALA A 75 6.63 -5.80 -4.93
CA ALA A 75 7.34 -5.54 -6.15
C ALA A 75 6.39 -4.93 -7.15
N LEU A 76 6.91 -4.06 -8.00
CA LEU A 76 6.16 -3.54 -9.13
C LEU A 76 6.69 -4.24 -10.37
N TYR A 77 5.80 -4.56 -11.29
CA TYR A 77 6.16 -5.37 -12.43
C TYR A 77 5.97 -4.59 -13.72
N ASP A 78 6.82 -4.86 -14.71
CA ASP A 78 6.67 -4.23 -16.01
C ASP A 78 5.68 -5.03 -16.85
N ASP A 79 5.48 -4.62 -18.10
CA ASP A 79 4.50 -5.27 -18.95
C ASP A 79 4.87 -6.71 -19.26
N GLU A 80 6.11 -7.09 -19.08
CA GLU A 80 6.53 -8.45 -19.35
C GLU A 80 6.55 -9.30 -18.09
N GLY A 81 6.05 -8.78 -16.99
CA GLY A 81 5.99 -9.55 -15.75
C GLY A 81 7.27 -9.59 -14.96
N ARG A 82 8.26 -8.76 -15.33
CA ARG A 82 9.51 -8.74 -14.59
C ARG A 82 9.49 -7.64 -13.56
N VAL A 83 10.21 -7.83 -12.48
CA VAL A 83 10.25 -6.84 -11.41
C VAL A 83 10.92 -5.59 -11.91
N SER A 84 10.20 -4.46 -11.91
CA SER A 84 10.77 -3.20 -12.34
C SER A 84 11.21 -2.35 -11.16
N ASP A 85 10.61 -2.55 -10.00
CA ASP A 85 11.00 -1.81 -8.81
C ASP A 85 10.42 -2.54 -7.60
N ILE A 86 10.90 -2.24 -6.42
CA ILE A 86 10.38 -2.81 -5.19
C ILE A 86 10.19 -1.68 -4.21
N ILE A 87 9.03 -1.60 -3.58
CA ILE A 87 8.74 -0.54 -2.64
C ILE A 87 9.08 -1.03 -1.25
N ALA A 88 9.81 -0.21 -0.49
CA ALA A 88 10.14 -0.50 0.89
C ALA A 88 9.27 0.36 1.80
N GLY A 89 8.73 -0.23 2.83
CA GLY A 89 7.86 0.47 3.77
C GLY A 89 6.43 0.54 3.30
N PRO A 90 5.55 1.10 4.11
CA PRO A 90 4.14 1.20 3.72
C PRO A 90 3.95 2.17 2.58
N PHE A 91 2.94 1.96 1.77
CA PHE A 91 2.63 2.89 0.71
C PHE A 91 1.13 3.05 0.55
N LEU A 92 0.73 4.12 -0.11
CA LEU A 92 -0.66 4.40 -0.36
C LEU A 92 -0.93 4.33 -1.86
N VAL A 93 -2.09 3.83 -2.22
CA VAL A 93 -2.54 3.86 -3.61
C VAL A 93 -3.67 4.87 -3.65
N THR A 94 -3.53 5.91 -4.46
CA THR A 94 -4.51 7.00 -4.50
C THR A 94 -4.94 7.28 -5.91
N GLY A 95 -6.11 7.88 -6.06
CA GLY A 95 -6.52 8.37 -7.35
C GLY A 95 -5.81 9.69 -7.66
N LEU A 96 -5.83 10.09 -8.90
CA LEU A 96 -5.18 11.31 -9.34
C LEU A 96 -6.13 12.18 -10.12
N THR A 97 -6.08 13.47 -9.87
CA THR A 97 -6.72 14.43 -10.76
C THR A 97 -5.58 15.10 -11.50
N GLN A 98 -5.90 16.09 -12.30
CA GLN A 98 -4.89 16.78 -13.04
C GLN A 98 -3.86 17.43 -12.13
N ASP A 99 -4.26 17.94 -11.00
CA ASP A 99 -3.36 18.64 -10.13
C ASP A 99 -3.22 18.07 -8.73
N ASN A 100 -3.87 17.00 -8.40
CA ASN A 100 -3.92 16.61 -7.00
C ASN A 100 -4.26 15.14 -6.83
N PHE A 101 -4.24 14.68 -5.59
CA PHE A 101 -4.67 13.32 -5.27
C PHE A 101 -6.16 13.34 -4.99
N GLN A 102 -6.80 12.22 -5.16
CA GLN A 102 -8.21 12.08 -4.85
C GLN A 102 -8.48 10.66 -4.41
N SER A 103 -9.70 10.41 -3.94
CA SER A 103 -10.09 9.07 -3.54
C SER A 103 -10.03 8.13 -4.71
N LEU A 104 -9.76 6.86 -4.45
CA LEU A 104 -9.90 5.83 -5.45
C LEU A 104 -11.40 5.62 -5.67
N THR A 105 -11.78 5.29 -6.89
CA THR A 105 -13.16 4.88 -7.13
C THR A 105 -13.34 3.47 -6.58
N ASP A 106 -14.58 3.03 -6.48
CA ASP A 106 -14.84 1.68 -5.99
C ASP A 106 -14.19 0.64 -6.90
N ASP A 107 -14.26 0.84 -8.20
CA ASP A 107 -13.64 -0.11 -9.12
C ASP A 107 -12.13 -0.13 -8.97
N GLN A 108 -11.53 1.04 -8.79
CA GLN A 108 -10.08 1.10 -8.59
C GLN A 108 -9.71 0.44 -7.28
N MET A 109 -10.53 0.63 -6.25
CA MET A 109 -10.25 0.04 -4.95
C MET A 109 -10.21 -1.48 -5.07
N VAL A 110 -11.18 -2.07 -5.73
CA VAL A 110 -11.23 -3.52 -5.91
C VAL A 110 -10.05 -3.99 -6.75
N MET A 111 -9.76 -3.27 -7.83
CA MET A 111 -8.67 -3.66 -8.71
C MET A 111 -7.32 -3.68 -7.99
N PHE A 112 -7.06 -2.65 -7.21
CA PHE A 112 -5.75 -2.57 -6.56
C PHE A 112 -5.68 -3.41 -5.28
N GLU A 113 -6.80 -3.67 -4.63
CA GLU A 113 -6.80 -4.64 -3.56
C GLU A 113 -6.41 -6.01 -4.10
N ASP A 114 -6.91 -6.34 -5.28
CA ASP A 114 -6.58 -7.62 -5.88
C ASP A 114 -5.12 -7.64 -6.34
N LYS A 115 -4.67 -6.55 -6.94
CA LYS A 115 -3.32 -6.48 -7.45
C LYS A 115 -2.29 -6.62 -6.34
N PHE A 116 -2.51 -5.99 -5.21
CA PHE A 116 -1.57 -6.03 -4.11
C PHE A 116 -2.01 -6.95 -2.97
N HIS A 117 -2.92 -7.86 -3.27
CA HIS A 117 -3.48 -8.74 -2.25
C HIS A 117 -2.43 -9.47 -1.42
N SER A 118 -1.51 -10.12 -2.07
CA SER A 118 -0.59 -11.00 -1.35
C SER A 118 0.67 -10.28 -0.93
N PRO A 119 0.98 -10.29 0.36
CA PRO A 119 2.28 -9.84 0.80
C PRO A 119 3.34 -10.69 0.12
N GLU A 120 4.54 -10.16 -0.03
CA GLU A 120 5.59 -10.86 -0.75
C GLU A 120 6.83 -11.01 0.11
N THR A 121 7.54 -12.10 -0.12
CA THR A 121 8.83 -12.34 0.49
C THR A 121 9.85 -12.15 -0.62
N PHE A 122 10.99 -11.57 -0.29
CA PHE A 122 11.98 -11.25 -1.30
C PHE A 122 13.25 -12.06 -1.07
N ILE A 123 13.73 -12.70 -2.11
CA ILE A 123 14.90 -13.55 -2.03
C ILE A 123 15.91 -13.06 -3.04
N ARG A 124 17.17 -12.89 -2.60
CA ARG A 124 18.20 -12.44 -3.52
C ARG A 124 18.77 -13.64 -4.23
N MET A 125 18.84 -13.60 -5.53
CA MET A 125 19.41 -14.67 -6.30
C MET A 125 20.46 -14.07 -7.22
N GLY A 126 21.71 -14.08 -6.81
CA GLY A 126 22.77 -13.45 -7.58
C GLY A 126 22.56 -11.96 -7.63
N ARG A 127 22.37 -11.42 -8.81
CA ARG A 127 22.14 -10.00 -8.93
C ARG A 127 20.68 -9.67 -9.01
N SER A 128 19.83 -10.68 -8.97
CA SER A 128 18.40 -10.45 -9.08
C SER A 128 17.73 -10.61 -7.74
N ILE A 129 16.52 -10.08 -7.63
CA ILE A 129 15.71 -10.29 -6.46
C ILE A 129 14.41 -10.90 -6.94
N MET A 130 14.00 -11.99 -6.31
CA MET A 130 12.77 -12.65 -6.67
C MET A 130 11.72 -12.33 -5.60
N ALA A 131 10.53 -11.98 -6.04
CA ALA A 131 9.43 -11.71 -5.14
C ALA A 131 8.50 -12.91 -5.15
N ILE A 132 8.21 -13.47 -3.98
CA ILE A 132 7.39 -14.66 -3.88
C ILE A 132 6.17 -14.34 -3.04
N PRO A 133 4.96 -14.56 -3.56
CA PRO A 133 3.76 -14.27 -2.80
C PRO A 133 3.68 -15.16 -1.56
N VAL A 134 3.23 -14.59 -0.45
CA VAL A 134 3.05 -15.35 0.77
C VAL A 134 1.66 -15.95 0.73
N PRO A 135 1.51 -17.25 0.98
CA PRO A 135 0.19 -17.87 0.94
C PRO A 135 -0.75 -17.26 1.98
N ASP A 136 -2.02 -17.26 1.67
CA ASP A 136 -3.02 -16.66 2.55
C ASP A 136 -3.00 -17.25 3.96
N ASP A 137 -2.83 -18.54 4.09
CA ASP A 137 -2.85 -19.13 5.40
C ASP A 137 -1.67 -18.65 6.24
N VAL A 138 -0.54 -18.40 5.63
CA VAL A 138 0.62 -17.92 6.36
C VAL A 138 0.39 -16.46 6.79
N VAL A 139 -0.24 -15.65 5.93
CA VAL A 139 -0.53 -14.28 6.28
C VAL A 139 -1.48 -14.24 7.46
N CYS A 140 -2.50 -15.08 7.45
CA CYS A 140 -3.45 -15.11 8.53
C CYS A 140 -2.80 -15.53 9.84
N GLU A 141 -1.90 -16.48 9.78
CA GLU A 141 -1.21 -16.89 10.99
C GLU A 141 -0.39 -15.78 11.58
N LYS A 142 0.28 -15.00 10.74
CA LYS A 142 1.06 -13.92 11.25
C LYS A 142 0.17 -12.85 11.84
N ALA A 143 -0.94 -12.58 11.21
CA ALA A 143 -1.84 -11.59 11.72
C ALA A 143 -2.42 -12.06 13.04
N GLU A 144 -2.61 -13.39 13.15
CA GLU A 144 -3.15 -13.86 14.35
C GLU A 144 -2.21 -13.82 15.48
N GLY A 145 -0.99 -13.80 15.26
CA GLY A 145 -0.08 -13.64 16.33
C GLY A 145 -0.40 -12.38 17.08
N MET A 146 -1.15 -11.46 16.48
CA MET A 146 -1.44 -10.25 17.14
C MET A 146 -2.82 -10.21 17.69
N LYS A 147 -3.66 -11.08 17.41
CA LYS A 147 -4.98 -11.12 17.95
C LYS A 147 -5.54 -12.48 17.80
N PRO A 148 -6.50 -12.78 18.51
CA PRO A 148 -7.08 -14.10 18.54
C PRO A 148 -7.62 -14.44 17.20
N ARG A 149 -7.48 -15.67 16.82
CA ARG A 149 -7.88 -16.03 15.59
C ARG A 149 -9.14 -16.70 15.65
N GLU A 150 -9.96 -16.60 14.77
CA GLU A 150 -11.12 -17.28 14.78
C GLU A 150 -11.28 -17.94 13.59
N LYS A 151 -10.44 -18.27 12.92
CA LYS A 151 -10.58 -18.78 11.74
C LYS A 151 -10.98 -20.11 11.74
N PRO A 152 -11.45 -20.53 10.90
CA PRO A 152 -11.97 -21.78 10.72
C PRO A 152 -10.88 -22.57 10.47
N ALA A 153 -10.59 -23.07 10.75
CA ALA A 153 -9.65 -23.74 10.52
C ALA A 153 -9.35 -24.49 9.56
N PRO A 154 -9.73 -25.14 9.37
CA PRO A 154 -9.38 -26.11 8.64
C PRO A 154 -8.51 -25.96 7.63
N ASP A 155 -8.96 -25.76 6.94
CA ASP A 155 -8.30 -25.55 5.89
C ASP A 155 -6.97 -25.44 6.11
N ILE A 156 -6.83 -25.06 6.84
CA ILE A 156 -5.67 -24.82 7.06
C ILE A 156 -4.87 -25.85 6.94
N GLU A 157 -5.15 -26.81 7.15
CA GLU A 157 -4.39 -27.76 7.11
C GLU A 157 -3.79 -27.91 5.96
N ALA A 158 -4.17 -27.40 5.17
CA ALA A 158 -3.63 -27.52 3.95
C ALA A 158 -2.22 -27.20 4.04
N ARG A 159 -1.68 -26.99 4.94
CA ARG A 159 -0.35 -26.68 4.89
C ARG A 159 0.45 -27.69 5.10
#